data_33e4b1e01864131825814f8de5d9c598
#
_entry.id   33e4b1e01864131825814f8de5d9c598
#
_cell.length_a   1.000
_cell.length_b   1.000
_cell.length_c   1.000
_cell.angle_alpha   90.00
_cell.angle_beta   90.00
_cell.angle_gamma   90.00
#
_symmetry.space_group_name_H-M   'P 1'
#
loop_
_entity.id
_entity.type
_entity.pdbx_description
1 polymer ?
#
loop_
_entity_poly.entity_id
_entity_poly.type
_entity_poly.pdbx_seq_one_letter_code
_entity_poly.pdbx_strand_id
1 'polypeptide(L)'
;CHKCPLGKTRTNLVFGVGDPMAKLMFVGEAPGRDEDIQGEPFVGRAGQLLTKIIEAIGWKRSDVYIANVLKCRPPENRNPLPEEIVLCMPYLIKQIEIIQPKVLCALGTFAAQTLLNTKAPVGTLRGKFHEYKGIPMMVTYHPAYLLRNPNDKAKVWDDMKKVRDFLNELPGKDSKI
;
A
#
# COMPACT_ATOMS: atom_id res chain seq x y z
N CYS A 1 -19.44 -5.76 -5.29
CA CYS A 1 -19.00 -5.10 -6.52
C CYS A 1 -18.81 -6.13 -7.63
N HIS A 2 -19.38 -5.88 -8.80
CA HIS A 2 -19.26 -6.70 -10.00
C HIS A 2 -18.94 -5.83 -11.23
N LYS A 3 -18.24 -4.70 -11.02
CA LYS A 3 -17.91 -3.75 -12.10
C LYS A 3 -16.90 -4.30 -13.12
N CYS A 4 -16.09 -5.28 -12.71
CA CYS A 4 -15.12 -5.94 -13.59
C CYS A 4 -15.20 -7.47 -13.43
N PRO A 5 -14.58 -8.27 -14.33
CA PRO A 5 -14.61 -9.73 -14.27
C PRO A 5 -14.09 -10.33 -12.97
N LEU A 6 -13.18 -9.67 -12.26
CA LEU A 6 -12.61 -10.15 -10.99
C LEU A 6 -13.67 -10.34 -9.89
N GLY A 7 -14.78 -9.63 -9.96
CA GLY A 7 -15.89 -9.81 -9.05
C GLY A 7 -16.57 -11.19 -9.14
N LYS A 8 -16.37 -11.91 -10.25
CA LYS A 8 -16.91 -13.26 -10.46
C LYS A 8 -15.96 -14.38 -10.02
N THR A 9 -14.67 -14.08 -9.93
CA THR A 9 -13.61 -15.09 -9.68
C THR A 9 -13.01 -15.01 -8.29
N ARG A 10 -13.17 -13.89 -7.57
CA ARG A 10 -12.72 -13.76 -6.18
C ARG A 10 -13.50 -14.64 -5.23
N THR A 11 -12.88 -15.05 -4.13
CA THR A 11 -13.55 -15.67 -2.98
C THR A 11 -14.14 -14.58 -2.08
N ASN A 12 -13.30 -13.62 -1.66
CA ASN A 12 -13.72 -12.48 -0.84
C ASN A 12 -13.29 -11.15 -1.44
N LEU A 13 -14.04 -10.09 -1.12
CA LEU A 13 -13.62 -8.72 -1.35
C LEU A 13 -12.56 -8.35 -0.31
N VAL A 14 -11.43 -7.83 -0.77
CA VAL A 14 -10.34 -7.34 0.09
C VAL A 14 -10.33 -5.82 0.02
N PHE A 15 -11.13 -5.18 0.88
CA PHE A 15 -11.36 -3.73 0.80
C PHE A 15 -10.18 -2.93 1.33
N GLY A 16 -9.72 -3.26 2.51
CA GLY A 16 -8.66 -2.59 3.27
C GLY A 16 -8.82 -2.85 4.75
N VAL A 17 -7.79 -2.57 5.54
CA VAL A 17 -7.80 -2.78 7.00
C VAL A 17 -6.90 -1.75 7.70
N GLY A 18 -7.27 -1.38 8.90
CA GLY A 18 -6.49 -0.51 9.77
C GLY A 18 -7.28 0.65 10.35
N ASP A 19 -6.57 1.63 10.89
CA ASP A 19 -7.15 2.81 11.50
C ASP A 19 -7.73 3.75 10.44
N PRO A 20 -9.03 4.08 10.47
CA PRO A 20 -9.61 5.07 9.57
C PRO A 20 -9.07 6.50 9.77
N MET A 21 -8.36 6.76 10.87
CA MET A 21 -7.68 8.02 11.17
C MET A 21 -6.15 7.93 11.00
N ALA A 22 -5.66 6.90 10.30
CA ALA A 22 -4.25 6.63 10.15
C ALA A 22 -3.48 7.81 9.51
N LYS A 23 -2.34 8.15 10.09
CA LYS A 23 -1.40 9.13 9.50
C LYS A 23 -0.58 8.51 8.35
N LEU A 24 -0.43 7.20 8.31
CA LEU A 24 0.31 6.45 7.30
C LEU A 24 -0.60 5.42 6.64
N MET A 25 -0.67 5.46 5.31
CA MET A 25 -1.43 4.49 4.52
C MET A 25 -0.52 3.78 3.52
N PHE A 26 -0.52 2.46 3.57
CA PHE A 26 0.16 1.61 2.60
C PHE A 26 -0.77 1.22 1.47
N VAL A 27 -0.28 1.29 0.25
CA VAL A 27 -1.01 0.90 -0.96
C VAL A 27 -0.20 -0.11 -1.75
N GLY A 28 -0.70 -1.34 -1.84
CA GLY A 28 -0.15 -2.40 -2.68
C GLY A 28 -0.88 -2.53 -4.01
N GLU A 29 -0.58 -3.62 -4.72
CA GLU A 29 -1.11 -3.89 -6.07
C GLU A 29 -2.49 -4.53 -6.03
N ALA A 30 -2.59 -5.75 -5.55
CA ALA A 30 -3.78 -6.59 -5.56
C ALA A 30 -3.71 -7.67 -4.47
N PRO A 31 -4.86 -8.23 -4.05
CA PRO A 31 -4.89 -9.37 -3.15
C PRO A 31 -4.24 -10.61 -3.78
N GLY A 32 -3.46 -11.35 -3.00
CA GLY A 32 -3.00 -12.69 -3.31
C GLY A 32 -4.00 -13.75 -2.85
N ARG A 33 -3.58 -15.01 -2.90
CA ARG A 33 -4.43 -16.16 -2.52
C ARG A 33 -4.88 -16.09 -1.06
N ASP A 34 -3.96 -15.85 -0.14
CA ASP A 34 -4.26 -15.88 1.29
C ASP A 34 -5.18 -14.69 1.66
N GLU A 35 -4.97 -13.54 1.02
CA GLU A 35 -5.80 -12.34 1.17
C GLU A 35 -7.23 -12.60 0.64
N ASP A 36 -7.35 -13.26 -0.51
CA ASP A 36 -8.66 -13.62 -1.09
C ASP A 36 -9.43 -14.58 -0.21
N ILE A 37 -8.75 -15.53 0.45
CA ILE A 37 -9.36 -16.49 1.39
C ILE A 37 -9.81 -15.79 2.67
N GLN A 38 -8.99 -14.89 3.23
CA GLN A 38 -9.23 -14.26 4.53
C GLN A 38 -10.03 -12.94 4.44
N GLY A 39 -10.09 -12.32 3.26
CA GLY A 39 -10.78 -11.05 3.06
C GLY A 39 -10.02 -9.82 3.57
N GLU A 40 -8.74 -9.98 3.94
CA GLU A 40 -7.90 -8.88 4.45
C GLU A 40 -6.63 -8.72 3.61
N PRO A 41 -6.14 -7.47 3.40
CA PRO A 41 -4.91 -7.23 2.65
C PRO A 41 -3.66 -7.63 3.46
N PHE A 42 -2.65 -8.13 2.77
CA PHE A 42 -1.34 -8.40 3.35
C PHE A 42 -1.38 -9.31 4.60
N VAL A 43 -1.96 -10.50 4.46
CA VAL A 43 -2.03 -11.55 5.52
C VAL A 43 -1.10 -12.73 5.24
N GLY A 44 -0.72 -12.98 3.97
CA GLY A 44 0.24 -14.02 3.58
C GLY A 44 1.68 -13.67 3.98
N ARG A 45 2.65 -14.42 3.47
CA ARG A 45 4.09 -14.23 3.80
C ARG A 45 4.58 -12.81 3.53
N ALA A 46 4.18 -12.21 2.41
CA ALA A 46 4.49 -10.81 2.10
C ALA A 46 3.86 -9.84 3.12
N GLY A 47 2.64 -10.13 3.56
CA GLY A 47 1.94 -9.35 4.57
C GLY A 47 2.59 -9.43 5.95
N GLN A 48 3.07 -10.61 6.34
CA GLN A 48 3.83 -10.78 7.58
C GLN A 48 5.13 -9.97 7.55
N LEU A 49 5.80 -9.92 6.39
CA LEU A 49 6.98 -9.06 6.23
C LEU A 49 6.61 -7.57 6.31
N LEU A 50 5.48 -7.15 5.72
CA LEU A 50 5.00 -5.77 5.84
C LEU A 50 4.74 -5.41 7.31
N THR A 51 4.13 -6.30 8.09
CA THR A 51 3.93 -6.09 9.53
C THR A 51 5.26 -5.84 10.25
N LYS A 52 6.29 -6.65 9.96
CA LYS A 52 7.63 -6.44 10.53
C LYS A 52 8.27 -5.12 10.10
N ILE A 53 8.03 -4.68 8.86
CA ILE A 53 8.50 -3.37 8.36
C ILE A 53 7.83 -2.23 9.14
N ILE A 54 6.52 -2.32 9.38
CA ILE A 54 5.76 -1.35 10.15
C ILE A 54 6.27 -1.29 11.61
N GLU A 55 6.47 -2.45 12.23
CA GLU A 55 6.99 -2.55 13.60
C GLU A 55 8.41 -1.99 13.72
N ALA A 56 9.25 -2.18 12.71
CA ALA A 56 10.62 -1.67 12.69
C ALA A 56 10.71 -0.13 12.72
N ILE A 57 9.69 0.58 12.25
CA ILE A 57 9.60 2.05 12.35
C ILE A 57 8.86 2.53 13.62
N GLY A 58 8.55 1.61 14.54
CA GLY A 58 7.93 1.92 15.83
C GLY A 58 6.41 2.03 15.81
N TRP A 59 5.74 1.58 14.76
CA TRP A 59 4.28 1.60 14.62
C TRP A 59 3.71 0.19 14.73
N LYS A 60 2.45 0.07 15.13
CA LYS A 60 1.69 -1.18 15.07
C LYS A 60 0.95 -1.26 13.74
N ARG A 61 0.68 -2.47 13.29
CA ARG A 61 -0.15 -2.69 12.10
C ARG A 61 -1.55 -2.04 12.25
N SER A 62 -2.09 -1.98 13.46
CA SER A 62 -3.37 -1.33 13.77
C SER A 62 -3.32 0.20 13.68
N ASP A 63 -2.15 0.84 13.71
CA ASP A 63 -2.00 2.30 13.70
C ASP A 63 -1.94 2.87 12.28
N VAL A 64 -1.84 2.01 11.27
CA VAL A 64 -1.77 2.36 9.86
C VAL A 64 -3.01 1.86 9.11
N TYR A 65 -3.22 2.35 7.89
CA TYR A 65 -4.20 1.77 7.00
C TYR A 65 -3.52 1.05 5.83
N ILE A 66 -4.02 -0.11 5.45
CA ILE A 66 -3.44 -0.95 4.40
C ILE A 66 -4.52 -1.27 3.38
N ALA A 67 -4.24 -1.00 2.11
CA ALA A 67 -5.12 -1.30 1.00
C ALA A 67 -4.33 -1.68 -0.25
N ASN A 68 -5.03 -2.05 -1.30
CA ASN A 68 -4.48 -2.29 -2.63
C ASN A 68 -5.21 -1.44 -3.68
N VAL A 69 -4.58 -1.28 -4.84
CA VAL A 69 -5.20 -0.70 -6.04
C VAL A 69 -6.42 -1.54 -6.43
N LEU A 70 -6.26 -2.86 -6.59
CA LEU A 70 -7.36 -3.78 -6.81
C LEU A 70 -7.92 -4.31 -5.49
N LYS A 71 -9.24 -4.47 -5.42
CA LYS A 71 -9.94 -5.04 -4.25
C LYS A 71 -10.28 -6.52 -4.41
N CYS A 72 -9.98 -7.09 -5.56
CA CYS A 72 -10.24 -8.48 -5.91
C CYS A 72 -8.97 -9.12 -6.45
N ARG A 73 -8.76 -10.40 -6.12
CA ARG A 73 -7.62 -11.19 -6.59
C ARG A 73 -7.73 -11.46 -8.09
N PRO A 74 -6.72 -11.13 -8.90
CA PRO A 74 -6.64 -11.60 -10.29
C PRO A 74 -6.41 -13.12 -10.34
N PRO A 75 -6.97 -13.83 -11.33
CA PRO A 75 -6.74 -15.26 -11.51
C PRO A 75 -5.23 -15.58 -11.55
N GLU A 76 -4.83 -16.63 -10.80
CA GLU A 76 -3.44 -17.10 -10.72
C GLU A 76 -2.42 -16.01 -10.28
N ASN A 77 -2.89 -14.97 -9.57
CA ASN A 77 -2.10 -13.82 -9.15
C ASN A 77 -1.40 -13.10 -10.33
N ARG A 78 -2.03 -13.10 -11.52
CA ARG A 78 -1.51 -12.32 -12.64
C ARG A 78 -1.50 -10.82 -12.34
N ASN A 79 -0.75 -10.09 -13.13
CA ASN A 79 -0.75 -8.64 -13.03
C ASN A 79 -2.15 -8.06 -13.31
N PRO A 80 -2.50 -6.92 -12.68
CA PRO A 80 -3.71 -6.16 -12.99
C PRO A 80 -3.78 -5.76 -14.46
N LEU A 81 -4.96 -5.83 -15.05
CA LEU A 81 -5.22 -5.27 -16.37
C LEU A 81 -5.58 -3.78 -16.24
N PRO A 82 -5.26 -2.95 -17.25
CA PRO A 82 -5.56 -1.51 -17.21
C PRO A 82 -7.02 -1.20 -16.93
N GLU A 83 -7.96 -1.90 -17.55
CA GLU A 83 -9.39 -1.74 -17.34
C GLU A 83 -9.83 -2.13 -15.92
N GLU A 84 -9.20 -3.12 -15.29
CA GLU A 84 -9.47 -3.50 -13.91
C GLU A 84 -9.03 -2.39 -12.94
N ILE A 85 -7.87 -1.79 -13.21
CA ILE A 85 -7.37 -0.65 -12.45
C ILE A 85 -8.33 0.52 -12.55
N VAL A 86 -8.72 0.91 -13.77
CA VAL A 86 -9.65 2.04 -14.00
C VAL A 86 -10.96 1.85 -13.24
N LEU A 87 -11.53 0.66 -13.26
CA LEU A 87 -12.80 0.36 -12.60
C LEU A 87 -12.68 0.25 -11.08
N CYS A 88 -11.49 -0.08 -10.54
CA CYS A 88 -11.27 -0.27 -9.11
C CYS A 88 -10.73 0.99 -8.42
N MET A 89 -9.98 1.84 -9.12
CA MET A 89 -9.36 3.06 -8.57
C MET A 89 -10.33 4.00 -7.83
N PRO A 90 -11.59 4.20 -8.24
CA PRO A 90 -12.51 5.07 -7.50
C PRO A 90 -12.67 4.68 -6.02
N TYR A 91 -12.57 3.40 -5.69
CA TYR A 91 -12.65 2.94 -4.30
C TYR A 91 -11.41 3.32 -3.50
N LEU A 92 -10.22 3.16 -4.07
CA LEU A 92 -8.96 3.57 -3.43
C LEU A 92 -8.91 5.10 -3.24
N ILE A 93 -9.29 5.85 -4.27
CA ILE A 93 -9.37 7.31 -4.20
C ILE A 93 -10.27 7.73 -3.03
N LYS A 94 -11.45 7.10 -2.92
CA LYS A 94 -12.38 7.42 -1.83
C LYS A 94 -11.84 7.05 -0.45
N GLN A 95 -11.11 5.95 -0.33
CA GLN A 95 -10.42 5.60 0.91
C GLN A 95 -9.39 6.67 1.30
N ILE A 96 -8.55 7.11 0.36
CA ILE A 96 -7.55 8.16 0.59
C ILE A 96 -8.22 9.49 1.00
N GLU A 97 -9.32 9.85 0.33
CA GLU A 97 -10.08 11.07 0.63
C GLU A 97 -10.72 11.06 2.03
N ILE A 98 -11.19 9.90 2.49
CA ILE A 98 -11.81 9.76 3.81
C ILE A 98 -10.76 9.70 4.91
N ILE A 99 -9.70 8.90 4.72
CA ILE A 99 -8.65 8.68 5.71
C ILE A 99 -7.76 9.92 5.84
N GLN A 100 -7.50 10.63 4.75
CA GLN A 100 -6.62 11.80 4.69
C GLN A 100 -5.25 11.55 5.36
N PRO A 101 -4.54 10.49 4.96
CA PRO A 101 -3.24 10.18 5.58
C PRO A 101 -2.25 11.32 5.36
N LYS A 102 -1.30 11.46 6.27
CA LYS A 102 -0.21 12.43 6.14
C LYS A 102 0.90 11.95 5.20
N VAL A 103 1.01 10.63 5.04
CA VAL A 103 1.93 9.98 4.10
C VAL A 103 1.24 8.78 3.47
N LEU A 104 1.39 8.65 2.15
CA LEU A 104 1.14 7.41 1.42
C LEU A 104 2.45 6.65 1.25
N CYS A 105 2.40 5.32 1.31
CA CYS A 105 3.52 4.46 0.96
C CYS A 105 3.09 3.47 -0.13
N ALA A 106 3.54 3.70 -1.36
CA ALA A 106 3.26 2.82 -2.49
C ALA A 106 4.25 1.65 -2.51
N LEU A 107 3.71 0.44 -2.46
CA LEU A 107 4.46 -0.82 -2.39
C LEU A 107 4.57 -1.46 -3.78
N GLY A 108 5.74 -1.32 -4.40
CA GLY A 108 6.06 -1.94 -5.68
C GLY A 108 5.64 -1.14 -6.90
N THR A 109 5.90 -1.75 -8.07
CA THR A 109 5.80 -1.09 -9.37
C THR A 109 4.37 -0.66 -9.70
N PHE A 110 3.39 -1.56 -9.59
CA PHE A 110 2.02 -1.28 -10.02
C PHE A 110 1.35 -0.20 -9.18
N ALA A 111 1.49 -0.25 -7.86
CA ALA A 111 0.95 0.80 -6.99
C ALA A 111 1.59 2.16 -7.29
N ALA A 112 2.93 2.20 -7.41
CA ALA A 112 3.65 3.42 -7.71
C ALA A 112 3.28 4.00 -9.09
N GLN A 113 3.30 3.18 -10.13
CA GLN A 113 2.96 3.60 -11.49
C GLN A 113 1.51 4.09 -11.62
N THR A 114 0.58 3.41 -10.95
CA THR A 114 -0.83 3.78 -10.95
C THR A 114 -1.05 5.13 -10.27
N LEU A 115 -0.50 5.31 -9.07
CA LEU A 115 -0.69 6.55 -8.31
C LEU A 115 0.04 7.74 -8.93
N LEU A 116 1.24 7.53 -9.49
CA LEU A 116 2.03 8.59 -10.12
C LEU A 116 1.71 8.81 -11.60
N ASN A 117 0.84 7.99 -12.18
CA ASN A 117 0.56 8.00 -13.63
C ASN A 117 1.85 7.99 -14.48
N THR A 118 2.74 7.05 -14.21
CA THR A 118 4.06 6.94 -14.85
C THR A 118 4.34 5.49 -15.27
N LYS A 119 5.28 5.30 -16.18
CA LYS A 119 5.84 4.00 -16.55
C LYS A 119 7.23 3.76 -15.97
N ALA A 120 7.75 4.68 -15.17
CA ALA A 120 9.07 4.56 -14.58
C ALA A 120 9.16 3.32 -13.66
N PRO A 121 10.28 2.59 -13.64
CA PRO A 121 10.45 1.43 -12.79
C PRO A 121 10.58 1.83 -11.32
N VAL A 122 10.13 0.95 -10.42
CA VAL A 122 10.16 1.20 -8.97
C VAL A 122 11.57 1.53 -8.45
N GLY A 123 12.60 0.95 -9.03
CA GLY A 123 14.00 1.24 -8.66
C GLY A 123 14.40 2.70 -8.86
N THR A 124 13.82 3.38 -9.85
CA THR A 124 14.04 4.82 -10.11
C THR A 124 13.15 5.71 -9.22
N LEU A 125 11.97 5.21 -8.88
CA LEU A 125 10.98 5.95 -8.10
C LEU A 125 11.23 5.88 -6.60
N ARG A 126 11.81 4.77 -6.09
CA ARG A 126 11.98 4.53 -4.67
C ARG A 126 12.96 5.49 -3.99
N GLY A 127 12.84 5.58 -2.69
CA GLY A 127 13.82 6.26 -1.84
C GLY A 127 13.72 7.77 -1.79
N LYS A 128 12.70 8.34 -2.41
CA LYS A 128 12.39 9.77 -2.35
C LYS A 128 10.89 9.97 -2.24
N PHE A 129 10.48 11.10 -1.67
CA PHE A 129 9.08 11.50 -1.65
C PHE A 129 8.66 12.00 -3.03
N HIS A 130 7.48 11.57 -3.42
CA HIS A 130 6.67 12.10 -4.51
C HIS A 130 5.43 12.77 -3.91
N GLU A 131 4.52 13.21 -4.75
CA GLU A 131 3.25 13.78 -4.33
C GLU A 131 2.09 13.08 -5.02
N TYR A 132 1.05 12.76 -4.26
CA TYR A 132 -0.23 12.30 -4.77
C TYR A 132 -1.34 13.20 -4.24
N LYS A 133 -1.90 14.06 -5.10
CA LYS A 133 -2.99 15.00 -4.73
C LYS A 133 -2.68 15.81 -3.46
N GLY A 134 -1.48 16.35 -3.35
CA GLY A 134 -1.04 17.12 -2.19
C GLY A 134 -0.56 16.28 -1.00
N ILE A 135 -0.61 14.95 -1.07
CA ILE A 135 -0.14 14.06 0.00
C ILE A 135 1.27 13.56 -0.36
N PRO A 136 2.26 13.74 0.53
CA PRO A 136 3.58 13.13 0.37
C PRO A 136 3.49 11.63 0.23
N MET A 137 4.15 11.07 -0.79
CA MET A 137 4.11 9.65 -1.08
C MET A 137 5.52 9.08 -1.23
N MET A 138 5.86 8.12 -0.37
CA MET A 138 7.05 7.30 -0.51
C MET A 138 6.75 6.13 -1.45
N VAL A 139 7.71 5.83 -2.33
CA VAL A 139 7.71 4.62 -3.14
C VAL A 139 8.80 3.70 -2.60
N THR A 140 8.48 2.42 -2.42
CA THR A 140 9.44 1.40 -2.02
C THR A 140 9.14 0.05 -2.67
N TYR A 141 10.02 -0.94 -2.47
CA TYR A 141 9.81 -2.28 -3.02
C TYR A 141 8.63 -2.98 -2.36
N HIS A 142 7.92 -3.80 -3.14
CA HIS A 142 6.85 -4.66 -2.61
C HIS A 142 7.44 -5.75 -1.69
N PRO A 143 6.81 -6.05 -0.54
CA PRO A 143 7.31 -7.09 0.37
C PRO A 143 7.51 -8.46 -0.29
N ALA A 144 6.67 -8.86 -1.25
CA ALA A 144 6.85 -10.11 -1.99
C ALA A 144 8.15 -10.14 -2.82
N TYR A 145 8.60 -8.99 -3.33
CA TYR A 145 9.89 -8.87 -4.00
C TYR A 145 11.04 -9.14 -3.02
N LEU A 146 10.96 -8.62 -1.80
CA LEU A 146 11.99 -8.78 -0.77
C LEU A 146 12.12 -10.23 -0.27
N LEU A 147 11.07 -11.04 -0.38
CA LEU A 147 11.15 -12.47 -0.06
C LEU A 147 12.06 -13.22 -1.04
N ARG A 148 12.13 -12.76 -2.28
CA ARG A 148 13.01 -13.31 -3.33
C ARG A 148 14.36 -12.60 -3.40
N ASN A 149 14.43 -11.36 -2.92
CA ASN A 149 15.62 -10.50 -2.98
C ASN A 149 15.92 -9.91 -1.60
N PRO A 150 16.37 -10.74 -0.63
CA PRO A 150 16.50 -10.32 0.76
C PRO A 150 17.56 -9.22 0.98
N ASN A 151 18.55 -9.09 0.10
CA ASN A 151 19.57 -8.04 0.17
C ASN A 151 18.99 -6.63 -0.02
N ASP A 152 17.83 -6.51 -0.67
CA ASP A 152 17.16 -5.22 -0.88
C ASP A 152 16.35 -4.76 0.33
N LYS A 153 16.26 -5.54 1.41
CA LYS A 153 15.63 -5.13 2.66
C LYS A 153 16.26 -3.87 3.25
N ALA A 154 17.58 -3.72 3.13
CA ALA A 154 18.29 -2.53 3.59
C ALA A 154 17.77 -1.25 2.89
N LYS A 155 17.49 -1.35 1.59
CA LYS A 155 16.94 -0.22 0.81
C LYS A 155 15.54 0.16 1.30
N VAL A 156 14.69 -0.82 1.58
CA VAL A 156 13.36 -0.56 2.15
C VAL A 156 13.45 0.02 3.54
N TRP A 157 14.39 -0.44 4.35
CA TRP A 157 14.65 0.15 5.65
C TRP A 157 15.03 1.63 5.55
N ASP A 158 15.89 2.00 4.59
CA ASP A 158 16.24 3.40 4.35
C ASP A 158 15.03 4.25 3.92
N ASP A 159 14.17 3.70 3.07
CA ASP A 159 12.93 4.37 2.66
C ASP A 159 12.00 4.60 3.85
N MET A 160 11.82 3.57 4.69
CA MET A 160 10.93 3.63 5.85
C MET A 160 11.45 4.52 6.97
N LYS A 161 12.77 4.65 7.15
CA LYS A 161 13.35 5.66 8.04
C LYS A 161 12.92 7.06 7.64
N LYS A 162 12.97 7.38 6.35
CA LYS A 162 12.52 8.70 5.84
C LYS A 162 11.03 8.94 6.14
N VAL A 163 10.19 7.91 5.96
CA VAL A 163 8.76 8.00 6.30
C VAL A 163 8.57 8.26 7.80
N ARG A 164 9.26 7.50 8.65
CA ARG A 164 9.23 7.68 10.10
C ARG A 164 9.64 9.10 10.52
N ASP A 165 10.79 9.55 10.01
CA ASP A 165 11.35 10.83 10.37
C ASP A 165 10.44 11.98 9.93
N PHE A 166 9.89 11.90 8.71
CA PHE A 166 8.88 12.85 8.23
C PHE A 166 7.63 12.89 9.12
N LEU A 167 7.11 11.74 9.53
CA LEU A 167 5.93 11.68 10.41
C LEU A 167 6.21 12.21 11.82
N ASN A 168 7.43 12.04 12.33
CA ASN A 168 7.86 12.56 13.63
C ASN A 168 8.04 14.08 13.62
N GLU A 169 8.39 14.68 12.48
CA GLU A 169 8.53 16.12 12.31
C GLU A 169 7.19 16.85 12.17
N LEU A 170 6.10 16.12 11.90
CA LEU A 170 4.78 16.72 11.83
C LEU A 170 4.36 17.24 13.21
N PRO A 171 3.84 18.48 13.30
CA PRO A 171 3.37 19.01 14.58
C PRO A 171 2.32 18.08 15.17
N GLY A 172 2.60 17.58 16.39
CA GLY A 172 1.68 16.73 17.14
C GLY A 172 0.40 17.48 17.42
N LYS A 173 -0.75 16.84 17.24
CA LYS A 173 -1.99 17.27 17.87
C LYS A 173 -1.96 16.89 19.36
N ASP A 174 -0.98 17.36 20.11
CA ASP A 174 -0.95 17.26 21.56
C ASP A 174 -0.48 18.60 22.15
N SER A 175 -1.34 19.57 21.98
CA SER A 175 -1.42 20.71 22.87
C SER A 175 -2.89 20.85 23.22
N LYS A 176 -3.39 19.92 24.02
CA LYS A 176 -4.54 20.21 24.85
C LYS A 176 -4.01 21.02 26.03
N ILE A 177 -4.26 22.33 25.96
CA ILE A 177 -4.38 23.19 27.15
C ILE A 177 -5.66 22.78 27.88
#